data_6ae2f46a4d3ede1a427e14a577adf6a2
#
_entry.id   6ae2f46a4d3ede1a427e14a577adf6a2
#
_cell.length_a   1.000
_cell.length_b   1.000
_cell.length_c   1.000
_cell.angle_alpha   90.00
_cell.angle_beta   90.00
_cell.angle_gamma   90.00
#
_symmetry.space_group_name_H-M   'P 1'
#
loop_
_entity.id
_entity.type
_entity.pdbx_description
1 polymer ?
#
loop_
_entity_poly.entity_id
_entity_poly.type
_entity_poly.pdbx_seq_one_letter_code
_entity_poly.pdbx_strand_id
1 'polypeptide(L)'
;MTHLSFPNLSGKLVDLRELSIEDAIIIVSLMSHDISEYLYEVSPPYKIGDVLKFIKFSCDGFRLHKSIIFAIDYKKKSEPIQLLVETIGIKDIDYVNKKANIGYWIGKQYQGKGLATECVKLVITYGFDILKLIAISAYVFPENKPSIRVLEKNKFVKTEVIKEYHPLSNSYRNSLVYTIKNKK
;
A
#
# COMPACT_ATOMS: atom_id res chain seq x y z
N MET A 1 19.57 -21.89 4.49
CA MET A 1 18.82 -20.64 4.24
C MET A 1 17.37 -20.94 4.53
N THR A 2 16.84 -20.45 5.63
CA THR A 2 15.41 -20.58 5.95
C THR A 2 14.62 -19.85 4.88
N HIS A 3 13.82 -20.54 4.08
CA HIS A 3 12.86 -19.94 3.18
C HIS A 3 11.90 -19.10 4.03
N LEU A 4 12.07 -17.78 3.99
CA LEU A 4 11.10 -16.88 4.61
C LEU A 4 9.79 -17.02 3.82
N SER A 5 8.77 -17.60 4.45
CA SER A 5 7.44 -17.62 3.84
C SER A 5 6.86 -16.22 3.85
N PHE A 6 6.13 -15.86 2.78
CA PHE A 6 5.43 -14.58 2.73
C PHE A 6 4.41 -14.48 3.87
N PRO A 7 4.33 -13.35 4.60
CA PRO A 7 3.39 -13.20 5.70
C PRO A 7 1.95 -13.07 5.20
N ASN A 8 1.02 -13.75 5.88
CA ASN A 8 -0.41 -13.56 5.69
C ASN A 8 -0.97 -12.83 6.92
N LEU A 9 -1.71 -11.73 6.70
CA LEU A 9 -2.31 -10.95 7.78
C LEU A 9 -3.83 -11.00 7.64
N SER A 10 -4.55 -11.23 8.74
CA SER A 10 -6.00 -11.39 8.72
C SER A 10 -6.68 -10.36 9.63
N GLY A 11 -7.65 -9.64 9.08
CA GLY A 11 -8.50 -8.69 9.78
C GLY A 11 -9.97 -9.14 9.79
N LYS A 12 -10.86 -8.25 10.21
CA LYS A 12 -12.31 -8.50 10.20
C LYS A 12 -12.91 -8.38 8.79
N LEU A 13 -12.42 -7.42 8.02
CA LEU A 13 -12.95 -7.07 6.70
C LEU A 13 -12.05 -7.56 5.57
N VAL A 14 -10.76 -7.81 5.85
CA VAL A 14 -9.78 -8.12 4.82
C VAL A 14 -8.84 -9.23 5.24
N ASP A 15 -8.30 -9.93 4.22
CA ASP A 15 -7.08 -10.72 4.34
C ASP A 15 -6.01 -10.10 3.45
N LEU A 16 -4.77 -10.12 3.91
CA LEU A 16 -3.61 -9.65 3.17
C LEU A 16 -2.71 -10.84 2.87
N ARG A 17 -2.42 -11.08 1.59
CA ARG A 17 -1.63 -12.21 1.09
C ARG A 17 -0.59 -11.79 0.07
N GLU A 18 0.23 -12.72 -0.37
CA GLU A 18 1.14 -12.51 -1.50
C GLU A 18 0.35 -12.23 -2.79
N LEU A 19 0.91 -11.34 -3.62
CA LEU A 19 0.42 -11.11 -4.99
C LEU A 19 0.76 -12.31 -5.88
N SER A 20 -0.19 -12.71 -6.72
CA SER A 20 -0.01 -13.76 -7.71
C SER A 20 -0.23 -13.25 -9.14
N ILE A 21 0.19 -14.03 -10.13
CA ILE A 21 0.00 -13.67 -11.55
C ILE A 21 -1.50 -13.61 -11.89
N GLU A 22 -2.31 -14.42 -11.26
CA GLU A 22 -3.76 -14.49 -11.44
C GLU A 22 -4.46 -13.17 -11.03
N ASP A 23 -3.85 -12.39 -10.14
CA ASP A 23 -4.36 -11.10 -9.72
C ASP A 23 -4.28 -10.03 -10.84
N ALA A 24 -3.46 -10.26 -11.85
CA ALA A 24 -3.12 -9.23 -12.83
C ALA A 24 -4.35 -8.69 -13.59
N ILE A 25 -5.29 -9.53 -13.99
CA ILE A 25 -6.50 -9.13 -14.73
C ILE A 25 -7.38 -8.25 -13.82
N ILE A 26 -7.52 -8.64 -12.56
CA ILE A 26 -8.35 -7.91 -11.59
C ILE A 26 -7.72 -6.55 -11.29
N ILE A 27 -6.41 -6.48 -11.06
CA ILE A 27 -5.69 -5.23 -10.81
C ILE A 27 -5.88 -4.24 -11.98
N VAL A 28 -5.73 -4.70 -13.24
CA VAL A 28 -5.99 -3.86 -14.42
C VAL A 28 -7.42 -3.32 -14.42
N SER A 29 -8.40 -4.19 -14.11
CA SER A 29 -9.82 -3.80 -14.11
C SER A 29 -10.19 -2.80 -13.02
N LEU A 30 -9.46 -2.81 -11.92
CA LEU A 30 -9.68 -1.90 -10.79
C LEU A 30 -8.99 -0.55 -10.95
N MET A 31 -7.92 -0.49 -11.78
CA MET A 31 -7.16 0.74 -11.99
C MET A 31 -7.98 1.72 -12.85
N SER A 32 -8.37 2.83 -12.25
CA SER A 32 -9.03 3.93 -12.93
C SER A 32 -8.12 5.15 -13.01
N HIS A 33 -8.45 6.08 -13.91
CA HIS A 33 -7.72 7.35 -14.03
C HIS A 33 -7.68 8.11 -12.70
N ASP A 34 -8.81 8.16 -11.99
CA ASP A 34 -8.93 8.86 -10.69
C ASP A 34 -7.98 8.27 -9.62
N ILE A 35 -7.64 6.97 -9.72
CA ILE A 35 -6.69 6.32 -8.82
C ILE A 35 -5.26 6.62 -9.25
N SER A 36 -4.97 6.45 -10.54
CA SER A 36 -3.61 6.64 -11.09
C SER A 36 -3.09 8.07 -10.88
N GLU A 37 -3.98 9.07 -10.83
CA GLU A 37 -3.62 10.47 -10.58
C GLU A 37 -2.90 10.68 -9.23
N TYR A 38 -3.16 9.80 -8.25
CA TYR A 38 -2.53 9.84 -6.94
C TYR A 38 -1.35 8.86 -6.78
N LEU A 39 -0.96 8.16 -7.85
CA LEU A 39 0.16 7.23 -7.86
C LEU A 39 1.32 7.81 -8.66
N TYR A 40 2.52 7.77 -8.11
CA TYR A 40 3.71 8.36 -8.73
C TYR A 40 4.17 7.65 -10.01
N GLU A 41 3.92 6.34 -10.11
CA GLU A 41 4.54 5.48 -11.12
C GLU A 41 3.53 4.82 -12.07
N VAL A 42 2.25 5.16 -11.97
CA VAL A 42 1.20 4.51 -12.75
C VAL A 42 0.67 5.45 -13.82
N SER A 43 1.08 5.20 -15.08
CA SER A 43 0.63 5.97 -16.24
C SER A 43 -0.58 5.29 -16.90
N PRO A 44 -1.71 5.98 -17.10
CA PRO A 44 -2.82 5.44 -17.88
C PRO A 44 -2.50 5.44 -19.40
N PRO A 45 -3.04 4.46 -20.16
CA PRO A 45 -3.82 3.32 -19.72
C PRO A 45 -2.92 2.24 -19.08
N TYR A 46 -3.30 1.75 -17.90
CA TYR A 46 -2.57 0.70 -17.21
C TYR A 46 -2.82 -0.65 -17.87
N LYS A 47 -1.76 -1.31 -18.33
CA LYS A 47 -1.84 -2.54 -19.11
C LYS A 47 -1.43 -3.76 -18.29
N ILE A 48 -1.87 -4.94 -18.73
CA ILE A 48 -1.52 -6.20 -18.08
C ILE A 48 -0.01 -6.38 -17.93
N GLY A 49 0.78 -5.97 -18.93
CA GLY A 49 2.25 -6.02 -18.88
C GLY A 49 2.86 -5.16 -17.78
N ASP A 50 2.21 -4.05 -17.41
CA ASP A 50 2.66 -3.17 -16.32
C ASP A 50 2.36 -3.82 -14.97
N VAL A 51 1.20 -4.46 -14.84
CA VAL A 51 0.85 -5.23 -13.63
C VAL A 51 1.79 -6.42 -13.44
N LEU A 52 2.11 -7.15 -14.50
CA LEU A 52 3.06 -8.27 -14.41
C LEU A 52 4.45 -7.81 -13.95
N LYS A 53 4.92 -6.65 -14.42
CA LYS A 53 6.16 -6.03 -13.93
C LYS A 53 6.05 -5.65 -12.45
N PHE A 54 4.90 -5.10 -12.04
CA PHE A 54 4.64 -4.74 -10.65
C PHE A 54 4.62 -5.98 -9.73
N ILE A 55 3.97 -7.07 -10.14
CA ILE A 55 3.97 -8.34 -9.38
C ILE A 55 5.40 -8.86 -9.25
N LYS A 56 6.17 -8.89 -10.36
CA LYS A 56 7.58 -9.27 -10.30
C LYS A 56 8.39 -8.38 -9.36
N PHE A 57 8.21 -7.06 -9.42
CA PHE A 57 8.86 -6.11 -8.52
C PHE A 57 8.51 -6.39 -7.05
N SER A 58 7.25 -6.73 -6.76
CA SER A 58 6.80 -7.10 -5.41
C SER A 58 7.52 -8.36 -4.90
N CYS A 59 7.57 -9.41 -5.72
CA CYS A 59 8.27 -10.66 -5.38
C CYS A 59 9.79 -10.43 -5.16
N ASP A 60 10.43 -9.69 -6.06
CA ASP A 60 11.85 -9.39 -5.95
C ASP A 60 12.15 -8.52 -4.72
N GLY A 61 11.28 -7.54 -4.43
CA GLY A 61 11.37 -6.69 -3.25
C GLY A 61 11.30 -7.48 -1.94
N PHE A 62 10.41 -8.46 -1.86
CA PHE A 62 10.31 -9.35 -0.72
C PHE A 62 11.56 -10.22 -0.55
N ARG A 63 12.02 -10.86 -1.63
CA ARG A 63 13.24 -11.70 -1.62
C ARG A 63 14.48 -10.92 -1.20
N LEU A 64 14.57 -9.64 -1.59
CA LEU A 64 15.66 -8.74 -1.26
C LEU A 64 15.48 -8.03 0.08
N HIS A 65 14.43 -8.32 0.83
CA HIS A 65 14.06 -7.66 2.09
C HIS A 65 13.89 -6.14 1.99
N LYS A 66 13.56 -5.61 0.81
CA LYS A 66 13.39 -4.17 0.56
C LYS A 66 11.96 -3.69 0.70
N SER A 67 11.01 -4.57 0.42
CA SER A 67 9.58 -4.26 0.49
C SER A 67 8.74 -5.51 0.73
N ILE A 68 7.53 -5.32 1.25
CA ILE A 68 6.51 -6.37 1.40
C ILE A 68 5.20 -5.76 0.90
N ILE A 69 4.72 -6.22 -0.25
CA ILE A 69 3.52 -5.71 -0.90
C ILE A 69 2.47 -6.81 -0.92
N PHE A 70 1.34 -6.55 -0.30
CA PHE A 70 0.23 -7.49 -0.15
C PHE A 70 -0.86 -7.21 -1.18
N ALA A 71 -1.48 -8.26 -1.67
CA ALA A 71 -2.83 -8.24 -2.22
C ALA A 71 -3.83 -8.08 -1.07
N ILE A 72 -4.89 -7.31 -1.29
CA ILE A 72 -5.98 -7.12 -0.32
C ILE A 72 -7.20 -7.89 -0.80
N ASP A 73 -7.59 -8.93 -0.10
CA ASP A 73 -8.82 -9.66 -0.33
C ASP A 73 -9.91 -9.18 0.62
N TYR A 74 -11.06 -8.77 0.08
CA TYR A 74 -12.20 -8.31 0.86
C TYR A 74 -13.08 -9.48 1.29
N LYS A 75 -13.36 -9.60 2.59
CA LYS A 75 -14.27 -10.58 3.20
C LYS A 75 -15.72 -10.11 3.12
N LYS A 76 -16.32 -10.16 1.95
CA LYS A 76 -17.71 -9.76 1.80
C LYS A 76 -18.61 -10.90 2.30
N LYS A 77 -19.39 -10.63 3.36
CA LYS A 77 -20.25 -11.62 4.02
C LYS A 77 -21.25 -12.34 3.09
N SER A 78 -21.61 -11.72 1.97
CA SER A 78 -22.59 -12.26 1.01
C SER A 78 -21.98 -13.10 -0.10
N GLU A 79 -20.64 -13.22 -0.16
CA GLU A 79 -19.95 -13.92 -1.24
C GLU A 79 -18.97 -14.95 -0.67
N PRO A 80 -19.01 -16.20 -1.14
CA PRO A 80 -18.12 -17.26 -0.65
C PRO A 80 -16.68 -17.09 -1.16
N ILE A 81 -16.45 -16.24 -2.16
CA ILE A 81 -15.14 -15.98 -2.77
C ILE A 81 -14.61 -14.64 -2.27
N GLN A 82 -13.38 -14.65 -1.79
CA GLN A 82 -12.67 -13.43 -1.44
C GLN A 82 -12.36 -12.66 -2.72
N LEU A 83 -12.72 -11.37 -2.72
CA LEU A 83 -12.52 -10.50 -3.88
C LEU A 83 -11.25 -9.68 -3.67
N LEU A 84 -10.27 -9.85 -4.54
CA LEU A 84 -9.15 -8.91 -4.61
C LEU A 84 -9.69 -7.50 -4.88
N VAL A 85 -9.37 -6.56 -4.00
CA VAL A 85 -9.84 -5.18 -4.11
C VAL A 85 -8.70 -4.19 -4.24
N GLU A 86 -7.41 -4.66 -4.03
CA GLU A 86 -6.27 -3.77 -4.09
C GLU A 86 -4.93 -4.30 -3.55
N THR A 87 -3.97 -3.33 -3.41
CA THR A 87 -2.67 -3.60 -2.81
C THR A 87 -2.29 -2.60 -1.72
N ILE A 88 -1.53 -3.09 -0.74
CA ILE A 88 -0.90 -2.29 0.31
C ILE A 88 0.51 -2.81 0.56
N GLY A 89 1.48 -1.94 0.80
CA GLY A 89 2.85 -2.39 1.05
C GLY A 89 3.64 -1.52 2.00
N ILE A 90 4.60 -2.17 2.66
CA ILE A 90 5.75 -1.53 3.29
C ILE A 90 6.87 -1.53 2.27
N LYS A 91 7.44 -0.37 1.99
CA LYS A 91 8.50 -0.15 0.98
C LYS A 91 9.68 0.57 1.62
N ASP A 92 10.82 0.54 0.94
CA ASP A 92 12.05 1.24 1.36
C ASP A 92 12.42 0.91 2.81
N ILE A 93 12.42 -0.39 3.13
CA ILE A 93 12.71 -0.85 4.49
C ILE A 93 14.18 -0.60 4.80
N ASP A 94 14.42 0.34 5.70
CA ASP A 94 15.73 0.65 6.27
C ASP A 94 15.87 -0.05 7.63
N TYR A 95 16.53 -1.19 7.62
CA TYR A 95 16.75 -1.97 8.84
C TYR A 95 17.78 -1.34 9.80
N VAL A 96 18.64 -0.44 9.31
CA VAL A 96 19.63 0.27 10.14
C VAL A 96 18.93 1.34 10.97
N ASN A 97 18.16 2.21 10.31
CA ASN A 97 17.41 3.27 10.96
C ASN A 97 16.01 2.80 11.43
N LYS A 98 15.65 1.53 11.18
CA LYS A 98 14.35 0.92 11.54
C LYS A 98 13.15 1.73 11.07
N LYS A 99 13.18 2.20 9.83
CA LYS A 99 12.14 3.02 9.20
C LYS A 99 11.69 2.40 7.88
N ALA A 100 10.48 2.74 7.47
CA ALA A 100 9.96 2.34 6.17
C ALA A 100 8.87 3.30 5.70
N ASN A 101 8.44 3.13 4.45
CA ASN A 101 7.30 3.83 3.87
C ASN A 101 6.11 2.88 3.71
N ILE A 102 4.90 3.40 3.83
CA ILE A 102 3.67 2.67 3.53
C ILE A 102 2.96 3.33 2.34
N GLY A 103 2.48 2.50 1.42
CA GLY A 103 1.65 2.95 0.30
C GLY A 103 0.52 1.96 0.04
N TYR A 104 -0.62 2.46 -0.39
CA TYR A 104 -1.81 1.67 -0.71
C TYR A 104 -2.72 2.39 -1.69
N TRP A 105 -3.56 1.64 -2.37
CA TRP A 105 -4.70 2.14 -3.14
C TRP A 105 -5.85 1.14 -3.07
N ILE A 106 -7.08 1.55 -3.26
CA ILE A 106 -8.29 0.72 -3.21
C ILE A 106 -9.17 1.05 -4.40
N GLY A 107 -9.61 0.05 -5.14
CA GLY A 107 -10.52 0.19 -6.27
C GLY A 107 -11.74 1.03 -5.89
N LYS A 108 -12.14 1.96 -6.79
CA LYS A 108 -13.16 3.00 -6.51
C LYS A 108 -14.45 2.43 -5.89
N GLN A 109 -14.95 1.30 -6.41
CA GLN A 109 -16.17 0.64 -5.93
C GLN A 109 -16.05 0.04 -4.51
N TYR A 110 -14.83 -0.07 -3.99
CA TYR A 110 -14.54 -0.62 -2.66
C TYR A 110 -14.18 0.45 -1.63
N GLN A 111 -14.05 1.71 -2.05
CA GLN A 111 -13.78 2.83 -1.16
C GLN A 111 -14.96 3.11 -0.20
N GLY A 112 -14.69 3.86 0.88
CA GLY A 112 -15.70 4.22 1.87
C GLY A 112 -16.14 3.12 2.84
N LYS A 113 -15.66 1.87 2.67
CA LYS A 113 -16.07 0.69 3.46
C LYS A 113 -15.15 0.41 4.66
N GLY A 114 -14.15 1.24 4.91
CA GLY A 114 -13.19 1.06 6.01
C GLY A 114 -12.03 0.12 5.71
N LEU A 115 -11.99 -0.49 4.51
CA LEU A 115 -10.98 -1.50 4.15
C LEU A 115 -9.56 -0.95 4.28
N ALA A 116 -9.25 0.21 3.66
CA ALA A 116 -7.93 0.84 3.76
C ALA A 116 -7.52 1.12 5.21
N THR A 117 -8.47 1.54 6.06
CA THR A 117 -8.19 1.82 7.48
C THR A 117 -7.75 0.56 8.21
N GLU A 118 -8.40 -0.57 7.94
CA GLU A 118 -8.03 -1.85 8.54
C GLU A 118 -6.71 -2.39 7.97
N CYS A 119 -6.51 -2.34 6.66
CA CYS A 119 -5.26 -2.75 6.02
C CYS A 119 -4.06 -2.00 6.59
N VAL A 120 -4.14 -0.67 6.66
CA VAL A 120 -3.08 0.17 7.23
C VAL A 120 -2.79 -0.22 8.68
N LYS A 121 -3.83 -0.48 9.50
CA LYS A 121 -3.65 -0.96 10.88
C LYS A 121 -2.90 -2.29 10.95
N LEU A 122 -3.28 -3.28 10.12
CA LEU A 122 -2.61 -4.58 10.08
C LEU A 122 -1.14 -4.45 9.70
N VAL A 123 -0.86 -3.68 8.66
CA VAL A 123 0.51 -3.48 8.14
C VAL A 123 1.39 -2.70 9.13
N ILE A 124 0.84 -1.70 9.84
CA ILE A 124 1.56 -0.99 10.92
C ILE A 124 1.91 -1.97 12.04
N THR A 125 0.95 -2.78 12.48
CA THR A 125 1.18 -3.78 13.53
C THR A 125 2.28 -4.75 13.13
N TYR A 126 2.24 -5.26 11.91
CA TYR A 126 3.30 -6.11 11.36
C TYR A 126 4.65 -5.40 11.32
N GLY A 127 4.69 -4.16 10.83
CA GLY A 127 5.91 -3.35 10.77
C GLY A 127 6.56 -3.13 12.14
N PHE A 128 5.76 -2.85 13.17
CA PHE A 128 6.26 -2.60 14.52
C PHE A 128 6.58 -3.88 15.29
N ASP A 129 5.70 -4.88 15.24
CA ASP A 129 5.83 -6.06 16.07
C ASP A 129 6.76 -7.12 15.46
N ILE A 130 6.79 -7.25 14.13
CA ILE A 130 7.60 -8.28 13.44
C ILE A 130 8.87 -7.67 12.83
N LEU A 131 8.77 -6.60 12.05
CA LEU A 131 9.94 -5.97 11.43
C LEU A 131 10.72 -5.09 12.41
N LYS A 132 10.20 -4.85 13.63
CA LYS A 132 10.83 -4.04 14.68
C LYS A 132 11.13 -2.59 14.24
N LEU A 133 10.32 -2.07 13.32
CA LEU A 133 10.44 -0.68 12.91
C LEU A 133 10.10 0.28 14.07
N ILE A 134 10.71 1.45 14.05
CA ILE A 134 10.43 2.53 15.02
C ILE A 134 9.57 3.63 14.43
N ALA A 135 9.52 3.75 13.10
CA ALA A 135 8.68 4.72 12.40
C ALA A 135 8.27 4.19 11.02
N ILE A 136 7.05 4.56 10.62
CA ILE A 136 6.52 4.32 9.28
C ILE A 136 5.98 5.63 8.76
N SER A 137 6.36 6.01 7.53
CA SER A 137 5.91 7.24 6.88
C SER A 137 5.04 6.95 5.65
N ALA A 138 4.16 7.88 5.32
CA ALA A 138 3.34 7.86 4.12
C ALA A 138 3.43 9.22 3.43
N TYR A 139 3.50 9.21 2.11
CA TYR A 139 3.49 10.41 1.27
C TYR A 139 2.12 10.53 0.62
N VAL A 140 1.48 11.68 0.73
CA VAL A 140 0.12 11.88 0.22
C VAL A 140 -0.03 13.28 -0.37
N PHE A 141 -0.65 13.38 -1.55
CA PHE A 141 -0.98 14.67 -2.13
C PHE A 141 -2.04 15.39 -1.30
N PRO A 142 -1.97 16.73 -1.13
CA PRO A 142 -2.93 17.51 -0.33
C PRO A 142 -4.38 17.33 -0.77
N GLU A 143 -4.60 17.03 -2.05
CA GLU A 143 -5.92 16.81 -2.66
C GLU A 143 -6.52 15.45 -2.30
N ASN A 144 -5.69 14.45 -1.97
CA ASN A 144 -6.13 13.09 -1.63
C ASN A 144 -6.70 13.02 -0.20
N LYS A 145 -7.79 13.74 0.03
CA LYS A 145 -8.47 13.79 1.34
C LYS A 145 -8.91 12.42 1.88
N PRO A 146 -9.34 11.45 1.03
CA PRO A 146 -9.62 10.10 1.51
C PRO A 146 -8.41 9.43 2.15
N SER A 147 -7.24 9.46 1.52
CA SER A 147 -6.01 8.87 2.06
C SER A 147 -5.57 9.57 3.35
N ILE A 148 -5.63 10.90 3.39
CA ILE A 148 -5.32 11.68 4.61
C ILE A 148 -6.17 11.19 5.78
N ARG A 149 -7.49 11.04 5.59
CA ARG A 149 -8.39 10.53 6.65
C ARG A 149 -8.05 9.12 7.11
N VAL A 150 -7.60 8.23 6.20
CA VAL A 150 -7.15 6.88 6.56
C VAL A 150 -5.91 6.94 7.45
N LEU A 151 -4.94 7.77 7.10
CA LEU A 151 -3.71 7.96 7.88
C LEU A 151 -4.01 8.52 9.27
N GLU A 152 -4.81 9.57 9.37
CA GLU A 152 -5.20 10.19 10.64
C GLU A 152 -5.98 9.24 11.56
N LYS A 153 -6.90 8.44 11.02
CA LYS A 153 -7.60 7.37 11.76
C LYS A 153 -6.62 6.34 12.33
N ASN A 154 -5.52 6.08 11.65
CA ASN A 154 -4.46 5.18 12.09
C ASN A 154 -3.38 5.90 12.91
N LYS A 155 -3.64 7.13 13.40
CA LYS A 155 -2.77 7.90 14.30
C LYS A 155 -1.45 8.36 13.66
N PHE A 156 -1.37 8.41 12.34
CA PHE A 156 -0.31 9.16 11.69
C PHE A 156 -0.49 10.65 11.96
N VAL A 157 0.63 11.35 12.13
CA VAL A 157 0.69 12.80 12.29
C VAL A 157 1.41 13.40 11.09
N LYS A 158 0.92 14.50 10.59
CA LYS A 158 1.63 15.28 9.56
C LYS A 158 2.93 15.82 10.17
N THR A 159 4.06 15.48 9.55
CA THR A 159 5.39 15.88 10.02
C THR A 159 6.05 16.91 9.12
N GLU A 160 5.80 16.82 7.81
CA GLU A 160 6.50 17.62 6.82
C GLU A 160 5.62 17.94 5.61
N VAL A 161 6.05 18.93 4.83
CA VAL A 161 5.59 19.13 3.44
C VAL A 161 6.83 19.18 2.58
N ILE A 162 6.92 18.29 1.62
CA ILE A 162 8.03 18.22 0.67
C ILE A 162 7.54 18.58 -0.72
N LYS A 163 8.44 19.08 -1.56
CA LYS A 163 8.17 19.39 -2.95
C LYS A 163 8.93 18.39 -3.82
N GLU A 164 8.21 17.53 -4.53
CA GLU A 164 8.78 16.47 -5.34
C GLU A 164 8.41 16.64 -6.81
N TYR A 165 9.30 16.26 -7.70
CA TYR A 165 9.02 16.19 -9.11
C TYR A 165 8.11 14.99 -9.40
N HIS A 166 6.97 15.25 -10.04
CA HIS A 166 5.99 14.24 -10.42
C HIS A 166 6.10 13.93 -11.91
N PRO A 167 6.66 12.77 -12.30
CA PRO A 167 6.98 12.46 -13.70
C PRO A 167 5.77 12.53 -14.63
N LEU A 168 4.60 12.04 -14.18
CA LEU A 168 3.41 11.96 -15.01
C LEU A 168 2.80 13.33 -15.33
N SER A 169 2.88 14.28 -14.42
CA SER A 169 2.41 15.66 -14.64
C SER A 169 3.52 16.60 -15.13
N ASN A 170 4.75 16.09 -15.28
CA ASN A 170 5.94 16.86 -15.64
C ASN A 170 6.06 18.16 -14.83
N SER A 171 5.79 18.10 -13.54
CA SER A 171 5.75 19.28 -12.66
C SER A 171 6.14 18.94 -11.22
N TYR A 172 6.54 19.95 -10.46
CA TYR A 172 6.74 19.80 -9.03
C TYR A 172 5.41 19.88 -8.30
N ARG A 173 5.12 18.89 -7.45
CA ARG A 173 3.92 18.84 -6.60
C ARG A 173 4.33 18.80 -5.12
N ASN A 174 3.48 19.33 -4.27
CA ASN A 174 3.64 19.20 -2.82
C ASN A 174 3.12 17.84 -2.37
N SER A 175 3.92 17.14 -1.56
CA SER A 175 3.51 15.94 -0.83
C SER A 175 3.52 16.22 0.67
N LEU A 176 2.45 15.84 1.34
CA LEU A 176 2.40 15.84 2.81
C LEU A 176 3.02 14.55 3.31
N VAL A 177 3.97 14.65 4.22
CA VAL A 177 4.55 13.49 4.91
C VAL A 177 3.78 13.27 6.21
N TYR A 178 3.20 12.10 6.34
CA TYR A 178 2.55 11.63 7.55
C TYR A 178 3.37 10.52 8.17
N THR A 179 3.66 10.59 9.46
CA THR A 179 4.50 9.61 10.15
C THR A 179 3.81 9.09 11.40
N ILE A 180 3.91 7.78 11.63
CA ILE A 180 3.58 7.14 12.89
C ILE A 180 4.85 6.57 13.52
N LYS A 181 5.03 6.76 14.83
CA LYS A 181 6.16 6.21 15.60
C LYS A 181 5.67 5.09 16.50
N ASN A 182 6.49 4.05 16.66
CA ASN A 182 6.27 3.03 17.67
C ASN A 182 6.41 3.67 19.04
N LYS A 183 5.44 3.43 19.92
CA LYS A 183 5.45 3.98 21.29
C LYS A 183 6.08 3.04 22.31
N LYS A 184 6.62 1.90 21.84
CA LYS A 184 7.30 0.92 22.71
C LYS A 184 8.78 1.20 22.79
#